data_8c0ee1229da665345b3e30f828e1d690
#
_entry.id   8c0ee1229da665345b3e30f828e1d690
#
_cell.length_a   1.000
_cell.length_b   1.000
_cell.length_c   1.000
_cell.angle_alpha   90.00
_cell.angle_beta   90.00
_cell.angle_gamma   90.00
#
_symmetry.space_group_name_H-M   'P 1'
#
loop_
_entity.id
_entity.type
_entity.pdbx_description
1 polymer ?
#
loop_
_entity_poly.entity_id
_entity_poly.type
_entity_poly.pdbx_seq_one_letter_code
_entity_poly.pdbx_strand_id
1 'polypeptide(L)'
;MNRTLALHIFAFLGIAGSVLRAAPPSGYAGRPYRDAVYAGGPQKIPGPVFCAYYDSGGEGVAYHDTDAENEGSGKLNPADGSYLNEFRRHEGLDTSYTKPVPDRESPCNKVTPPLGLLYVGWNKPGEWFKITVEAAEAGTYVADVLYTSRMGGTIGIDVDGTPAGSTFTLESTFDPAETIAWRQWHHWNVARDAFEVRLPKGVSVLTVRIVTNGELNLATLDFRPKGSPRAGPGITVVKTLAPKPANDQPK
;
A
#
# COMPACT_ATOMS: atom_id res chain seq x y z
N MET A 1 -66.88 -33.99 18.38
CA MET A 1 -66.25 -32.64 18.51
C MET A 1 -64.83 -32.71 17.91
N ASN A 2 -64.73 -32.41 16.62
CA ASN A 2 -63.41 -32.38 15.93
C ASN A 2 -62.84 -30.96 15.94
N ARG A 3 -61.70 -30.81 16.55
CA ARG A 3 -60.94 -29.55 16.49
C ARG A 3 -59.86 -29.67 15.40
N THR A 4 -60.04 -28.93 14.33
CA THR A 4 -59.08 -28.80 13.24
C THR A 4 -58.02 -27.78 13.68
N LEU A 5 -56.76 -28.23 13.75
CA LEU A 5 -55.58 -27.37 14.08
C LEU A 5 -55.07 -26.76 12.77
N ALA A 6 -55.22 -25.46 12.60
CA ALA A 6 -54.69 -24.73 11.44
C ALA A 6 -53.19 -24.39 11.69
N LEU A 7 -52.32 -24.98 10.87
CA LEU A 7 -50.87 -24.70 10.88
C LEU A 7 -50.60 -23.48 10.01
N HIS A 8 -50.18 -22.37 10.65
CA HIS A 8 -49.75 -21.17 9.93
C HIS A 8 -48.26 -21.29 9.61
N ILE A 9 -47.96 -21.48 8.34
CA ILE A 9 -46.58 -21.44 7.84
C ILE A 9 -46.23 -19.97 7.57
N PHE A 10 -45.37 -19.39 8.40
CA PHE A 10 -44.73 -18.09 8.13
C PHE A 10 -43.58 -18.32 7.16
N ALA A 11 -43.75 -17.92 5.91
CA ALA A 11 -42.65 -17.83 4.95
C ALA A 11 -41.78 -16.58 5.28
N PHE A 12 -40.58 -16.80 5.81
CA PHE A 12 -39.56 -15.75 5.91
C PHE A 12 -39.01 -15.49 4.51
N LEU A 13 -39.42 -14.39 3.91
CA LEU A 13 -38.80 -13.87 2.69
C LEU A 13 -37.44 -13.22 3.12
N GLY A 14 -36.37 -13.97 2.99
CA GLY A 14 -35.03 -13.46 3.18
C GLY A 14 -34.71 -12.45 2.06
N ILE A 15 -34.74 -11.16 2.37
CA ILE A 15 -34.22 -10.14 1.48
C ILE A 15 -32.69 -10.30 1.51
N ALA A 16 -32.15 -10.98 0.50
CA ALA A 16 -30.72 -10.95 0.20
C ALA A 16 -30.37 -9.52 -0.22
N GLY A 17 -29.98 -8.71 0.74
CA GLY A 17 -29.44 -7.38 0.47
C GLY A 17 -28.18 -7.55 -0.38
N SER A 18 -28.27 -7.27 -1.67
CA SER A 18 -27.10 -7.09 -2.52
C SER A 18 -26.30 -5.95 -1.94
N VAL A 19 -25.16 -6.25 -1.30
CA VAL A 19 -24.17 -5.23 -0.93
C VAL A 19 -23.71 -4.63 -2.25
N LEU A 20 -24.25 -3.48 -2.61
CA LEU A 20 -23.75 -2.67 -3.72
C LEU A 20 -22.28 -2.38 -3.39
N ARG A 21 -21.37 -3.11 -4.03
CA ARG A 21 -19.96 -2.86 -3.94
C ARG A 21 -19.70 -1.53 -4.64
N ALA A 22 -19.28 -0.53 -3.89
CA ALA A 22 -18.93 0.76 -4.46
C ALA A 22 -17.91 0.54 -5.58
N ALA A 23 -18.20 1.04 -6.78
CA ALA A 23 -17.35 0.92 -7.94
C ALA A 23 -16.32 2.05 -7.95
N PRO A 24 -15.13 1.83 -8.52
CA PRO A 24 -14.19 2.93 -8.81
C PRO A 24 -14.87 4.03 -9.63
N PRO A 25 -14.31 5.27 -9.61
CA PRO A 25 -14.82 6.38 -10.40
C PRO A 25 -15.02 6.00 -11.87
N SER A 26 -16.03 6.57 -12.51
CA SER A 26 -16.32 6.32 -13.93
C SER A 26 -15.11 6.69 -14.80
N GLY A 27 -14.67 5.78 -15.67
CA GLY A 27 -13.53 5.98 -16.58
C GLY A 27 -12.20 5.45 -16.08
N TYR A 28 -12.07 5.01 -14.83
CA TYR A 28 -10.87 4.32 -14.37
C TYR A 28 -10.91 2.83 -14.76
N ALA A 29 -9.95 2.39 -15.58
CA ALA A 29 -9.88 1.01 -16.08
C ALA A 29 -9.15 0.03 -15.15
N GLY A 30 -8.46 0.54 -14.13
CA GLY A 30 -7.78 -0.28 -13.12
C GLY A 30 -8.77 -0.91 -12.13
N ARG A 31 -8.25 -1.80 -11.31
CA ARG A 31 -9.04 -2.53 -10.29
C ARG A 31 -8.24 -2.66 -9.01
N PRO A 32 -8.89 -2.59 -7.82
CA PRO A 32 -8.23 -2.86 -6.55
C PRO A 32 -7.44 -4.16 -6.61
N TYR A 33 -6.20 -4.13 -6.14
CA TYR A 33 -5.35 -5.30 -6.11
C TYR A 33 -5.97 -6.43 -5.29
N ARG A 34 -5.83 -7.64 -5.78
CA ARG A 34 -6.12 -8.87 -5.05
C ARG A 34 -5.39 -10.06 -5.67
N ASP A 35 -4.99 -10.97 -4.82
CA ASP A 35 -4.46 -12.27 -5.19
C ASP A 35 -4.91 -13.36 -4.18
N ALA A 36 -4.23 -14.51 -4.18
CA ALA A 36 -4.53 -15.61 -3.26
C ALA A 36 -4.13 -15.33 -1.81
N VAL A 37 -3.18 -14.41 -1.58
CA VAL A 37 -2.65 -14.04 -0.26
C VAL A 37 -3.36 -12.81 0.28
N TYR A 38 -3.49 -11.78 -0.57
CA TYR A 38 -4.21 -10.55 -0.25
C TYR A 38 -5.61 -10.61 -0.85
N ALA A 39 -6.61 -10.85 0.00
CA ALA A 39 -8.01 -11.02 -0.42
C ALA A 39 -8.58 -9.79 -1.15
N GLY A 40 -7.93 -8.64 -1.00
CA GLY A 40 -8.11 -7.47 -1.82
C GLY A 40 -9.41 -6.72 -1.64
N GLY A 41 -9.61 -5.84 -2.58
CA GLY A 41 -10.66 -4.85 -2.59
C GLY A 41 -10.10 -3.47 -2.27
N PRO A 42 -10.95 -2.43 -2.24
CA PRO A 42 -10.54 -1.10 -1.81
C PRO A 42 -9.91 -1.13 -0.43
N GLN A 43 -8.73 -0.51 -0.27
CA GLN A 43 -8.08 -0.43 1.03
C GLN A 43 -8.85 0.55 1.93
N LYS A 44 -9.01 0.22 3.21
CA LYS A 44 -9.90 0.95 4.11
C LYS A 44 -9.25 2.17 4.73
N ILE A 45 -9.98 3.29 4.75
CA ILE A 45 -9.63 4.53 5.43
C ILE A 45 -10.74 4.85 6.47
N PRO A 46 -10.39 5.14 7.73
CA PRO A 46 -9.05 5.28 8.32
C PRO A 46 -8.29 3.95 8.46
N GLY A 47 -6.97 4.06 8.47
CA GLY A 47 -6.04 2.95 8.63
C GLY A 47 -4.90 2.97 7.61
N PRO A 48 -4.01 1.97 7.64
CA PRO A 48 -2.88 1.90 6.73
C PRO A 48 -3.31 1.50 5.32
N VAL A 49 -2.83 2.26 4.34
CA VAL A 49 -2.90 1.97 2.92
C VAL A 49 -1.51 1.52 2.47
N PHE A 50 -1.41 0.28 2.02
CA PHE A 50 -0.14 -0.35 1.64
C PHE A 50 0.18 -0.02 0.18
N CYS A 51 1.30 0.64 -0.07
CA CYS A 51 1.68 1.11 -1.40
C CYS A 51 1.89 -0.05 -2.39
N ALA A 52 2.49 -1.15 -1.95
CA ALA A 52 2.73 -2.31 -2.82
C ALA A 52 1.45 -3.00 -3.31
N TYR A 53 0.32 -2.81 -2.63
CA TYR A 53 -0.98 -3.28 -3.09
C TYR A 53 -1.68 -2.24 -3.98
N TYR A 54 -0.89 -1.53 -4.82
CA TYR A 54 -1.42 -0.66 -5.85
C TYR A 54 -2.30 -1.45 -6.83
N ASP A 55 -3.21 -0.77 -7.52
CA ASP A 55 -4.23 -1.38 -8.34
C ASP A 55 -3.64 -2.26 -9.45
N SER A 56 -4.44 -3.19 -9.94
CA SER A 56 -4.18 -3.95 -11.16
C SER A 56 -4.72 -3.19 -12.36
N GLY A 57 -3.99 -3.22 -13.49
CA GLY A 57 -4.37 -2.53 -14.72
C GLY A 57 -3.20 -2.34 -15.67
N GLY A 58 -1.99 -2.53 -15.18
CA GLY A 58 -0.76 -2.40 -15.97
C GLY A 58 -0.28 -0.95 -16.13
N GLU A 59 0.80 -0.83 -16.89
CA GLU A 59 1.46 0.41 -17.24
C GLU A 59 0.50 1.42 -17.90
N GLY A 60 0.58 2.68 -17.51
CA GLY A 60 -0.26 3.76 -18.01
C GLY A 60 -1.69 3.77 -17.46
N VAL A 61 -2.12 2.71 -16.75
CA VAL A 61 -3.47 2.62 -16.14
C VAL A 61 -3.38 2.64 -14.62
N ALA A 62 -2.69 1.68 -14.04
CA ALA A 62 -2.56 1.52 -12.59
C ALA A 62 -1.24 2.06 -12.05
N TYR A 63 -0.23 2.13 -12.88
CA TYR A 63 1.05 2.72 -12.56
C TYR A 63 1.76 3.22 -13.82
N HIS A 64 2.82 3.99 -13.62
CA HIS A 64 3.84 4.34 -14.62
C HIS A 64 5.20 4.23 -13.95
N ASP A 65 6.08 3.47 -14.60
CA ASP A 65 7.48 3.35 -14.22
C ASP A 65 8.36 3.80 -15.39
N THR A 66 9.52 4.37 -15.08
CA THR A 66 10.49 4.78 -16.10
C THR A 66 11.27 3.60 -16.67
N ASP A 67 11.25 2.47 -15.97
CA ASP A 67 11.83 1.20 -16.39
C ASP A 67 10.73 0.16 -16.69
N ALA A 68 10.98 -0.71 -17.66
CA ALA A 68 10.00 -1.72 -18.06
C ALA A 68 9.99 -2.97 -17.18
N GLU A 69 11.02 -3.15 -16.35
CA GLU A 69 11.24 -4.36 -15.57
C GLU A 69 11.36 -4.04 -14.09
N ASN A 70 10.77 -4.89 -13.26
CA ASN A 70 10.90 -4.82 -11.81
C ASN A 70 12.32 -5.21 -11.39
N GLU A 71 13.08 -4.25 -10.85
CA GLU A 71 14.46 -4.46 -10.40
C GLU A 71 14.53 -5.12 -9.01
N GLY A 72 13.44 -5.13 -8.26
CA GLY A 72 13.35 -5.73 -6.94
C GLY A 72 12.88 -7.18 -6.98
N SER A 73 11.61 -7.40 -7.28
CA SER A 73 11.00 -8.74 -7.28
C SER A 73 11.44 -9.60 -8.46
N GLY A 74 11.94 -10.80 -8.17
CA GLY A 74 12.46 -11.71 -9.17
C GLY A 74 13.86 -11.38 -9.71
N LYS A 75 14.50 -10.30 -9.23
CA LYS A 75 15.86 -9.89 -9.56
C LYS A 75 16.72 -9.71 -8.31
N LEU A 76 16.65 -8.56 -7.63
CA LEU A 76 17.32 -8.37 -6.33
C LEU A 76 16.79 -9.40 -5.30
N ASN A 77 15.50 -9.63 -5.27
CA ASN A 77 14.90 -10.77 -4.59
C ASN A 77 14.91 -11.95 -5.57
N PRO A 78 15.39 -13.14 -5.17
CA PRO A 78 15.53 -14.27 -6.09
C PRO A 78 14.20 -14.76 -6.63
N ALA A 79 14.19 -15.23 -7.89
CA ALA A 79 13.05 -15.90 -8.50
C ALA A 79 13.00 -17.36 -8.02
N ASP A 80 12.50 -17.60 -6.81
CA ASP A 80 12.48 -18.90 -6.13
C ASP A 80 11.06 -19.46 -5.89
N GLY A 81 10.04 -18.83 -6.47
CA GLY A 81 8.64 -19.19 -6.30
C GLY A 81 8.01 -18.68 -5.01
N SER A 82 8.75 -17.97 -4.15
CA SER A 82 8.16 -17.43 -2.92
C SER A 82 7.39 -16.13 -3.18
N TYR A 83 6.30 -15.94 -2.44
CA TYR A 83 5.42 -14.80 -2.61
C TYR A 83 6.12 -13.45 -2.47
N LEU A 84 6.96 -13.28 -1.44
CA LEU A 84 7.63 -12.03 -1.19
C LEU A 84 8.76 -11.73 -2.20
N ASN A 85 9.47 -12.77 -2.64
CA ASN A 85 10.56 -12.58 -3.61
C ASN A 85 10.05 -12.31 -5.02
N GLU A 86 8.85 -12.77 -5.37
CA GLU A 86 8.30 -12.65 -6.71
C GLU A 86 7.03 -11.81 -6.79
N PHE A 87 6.77 -11.01 -5.76
CA PHE A 87 5.58 -10.19 -5.71
C PHE A 87 5.52 -9.23 -6.89
N ARG A 88 4.52 -9.39 -7.77
CA ARG A 88 4.30 -8.58 -8.99
C ARG A 88 5.51 -8.47 -9.94
N ARG A 89 6.36 -9.47 -9.98
CA ARG A 89 7.64 -9.47 -10.72
C ARG A 89 7.53 -9.23 -12.23
N HIS A 90 6.34 -9.35 -12.81
CA HIS A 90 6.07 -9.14 -14.23
C HIS A 90 5.49 -7.75 -14.54
N GLU A 91 5.45 -6.87 -13.56
CA GLU A 91 5.06 -5.48 -13.72
C GLU A 91 6.31 -4.59 -13.63
N GLY A 92 6.31 -3.43 -14.31
CA GLY A 92 7.48 -2.55 -14.33
C GLY A 92 7.77 -1.92 -12.97
N LEU A 93 6.72 -1.53 -12.23
CA LEU A 93 6.88 -0.82 -10.96
C LEU A 93 7.66 -1.67 -9.94
N ASP A 94 8.77 -1.13 -9.47
CA ASP A 94 9.69 -1.80 -8.57
C ASP A 94 9.07 -2.15 -7.24
N THR A 95 9.18 -3.41 -6.82
CA THR A 95 8.68 -3.86 -5.53
C THR A 95 9.72 -4.70 -4.78
N SER A 96 9.72 -4.56 -3.46
CA SER A 96 10.52 -5.39 -2.58
C SER A 96 9.85 -5.50 -1.21
N TYR A 97 10.52 -6.08 -0.23
CA TYR A 97 10.01 -6.23 1.13
C TYR A 97 11.11 -6.06 2.17
N THR A 98 10.70 -5.70 3.38
CA THR A 98 11.62 -5.50 4.52
C THR A 98 12.20 -6.82 5.02
N LYS A 99 13.51 -6.89 5.12
CA LYS A 99 14.29 -8.06 5.52
C LYS A 99 14.86 -7.87 6.95
N PRO A 100 15.29 -8.95 7.64
CA PRO A 100 15.84 -8.81 8.99
C PRO A 100 17.06 -7.88 9.01
N VAL A 101 18.15 -8.28 8.40
CA VAL A 101 19.44 -7.59 8.52
C VAL A 101 19.49 -6.25 7.79
N PRO A 102 19.14 -6.14 6.48
CA PRO A 102 19.28 -4.86 5.80
C PRO A 102 18.28 -3.80 6.27
N ASP A 103 17.06 -4.20 6.68
CA ASP A 103 15.98 -3.26 6.94
C ASP A 103 15.71 -3.02 8.42
N ARG A 104 15.58 -4.10 9.20
CA ARG A 104 15.16 -3.96 10.60
C ARG A 104 16.29 -3.70 11.57
N GLU A 105 17.46 -4.28 11.32
CA GLU A 105 18.60 -4.23 12.23
C GLU A 105 19.55 -3.06 11.95
N SER A 106 19.23 -2.19 10.99
CA SER A 106 20.03 -0.99 10.74
C SER A 106 19.98 -0.06 11.96
N PRO A 107 21.16 0.29 12.53
CA PRO A 107 21.22 1.22 13.66
C PRO A 107 20.83 2.64 13.29
N CYS A 108 20.82 2.96 11.99
CA CYS A 108 20.46 4.28 11.48
C CYS A 108 18.96 4.45 11.23
N ASN A 109 18.15 3.39 11.37
CA ASN A 109 16.71 3.48 11.28
C ASN A 109 16.14 4.46 12.31
N LYS A 110 15.16 5.25 11.87
CA LYS A 110 14.37 6.12 12.75
C LYS A 110 13.17 5.38 13.36
N VAL A 111 12.71 4.35 12.66
CA VAL A 111 11.66 3.42 13.10
C VAL A 111 12.03 2.01 12.67
N THR A 112 11.59 1.01 13.44
CA THR A 112 11.77 -0.39 13.04
C THR A 112 10.58 -0.82 12.18
N PRO A 113 10.78 -1.09 10.88
CA PRO A 113 9.70 -1.53 10.03
C PRO A 113 9.27 -2.96 10.40
N PRO A 114 8.01 -3.35 10.14
CA PRO A 114 7.59 -4.75 10.23
C PRO A 114 8.41 -5.64 9.30
N LEU A 115 8.68 -6.87 9.71
CA LEU A 115 9.34 -7.87 8.86
C LEU A 115 8.42 -8.32 7.72
N GLY A 116 8.96 -8.44 6.51
CA GLY A 116 8.21 -8.90 5.35
C GLY A 116 7.18 -7.89 4.83
N LEU A 117 7.28 -6.63 5.23
CA LEU A 117 6.43 -5.56 4.71
C LEU A 117 6.83 -5.25 3.26
N LEU A 118 5.89 -5.46 2.34
CA LEU A 118 6.05 -5.09 0.93
C LEU A 118 6.07 -3.57 0.78
N TYR A 119 6.88 -3.08 -0.16
CA TYR A 119 6.95 -1.65 -0.51
C TYR A 119 7.18 -1.46 -2.01
N VAL A 120 6.80 -0.30 -2.51
CA VAL A 120 7.19 0.20 -3.83
C VAL A 120 8.54 0.87 -3.66
N GLY A 121 9.53 0.48 -4.44
CA GLY A 121 10.92 0.86 -4.26
C GLY A 121 11.52 1.63 -5.44
N TRP A 122 12.69 2.21 -5.20
CA TRP A 122 13.52 2.92 -6.19
C TRP A 122 12.79 3.96 -7.04
N ASN A 123 11.63 4.43 -6.56
CA ASN A 123 10.80 5.38 -7.28
C ASN A 123 11.60 6.59 -7.74
N LYS A 124 11.31 7.06 -8.97
CA LYS A 124 11.96 8.18 -9.64
C LYS A 124 10.96 9.29 -10.00
N PRO A 125 11.42 10.52 -10.23
CA PRO A 125 10.55 11.60 -10.69
C PRO A 125 9.83 11.24 -11.99
N GLY A 126 8.52 11.51 -12.04
CA GLY A 126 7.63 11.18 -13.15
C GLY A 126 6.86 9.89 -12.95
N GLU A 127 7.32 8.99 -12.10
CA GLU A 127 6.62 7.75 -11.77
C GLU A 127 5.41 8.00 -10.88
N TRP A 128 4.43 7.11 -11.00
CA TRP A 128 3.21 7.16 -10.20
C TRP A 128 2.54 5.78 -10.11
N PHE A 129 1.77 5.58 -9.07
CA PHE A 129 0.91 4.42 -8.92
C PHE A 129 -0.43 4.80 -8.29
N LYS A 130 -1.45 3.99 -8.57
CA LYS A 130 -2.82 4.21 -8.11
C LYS A 130 -3.26 3.17 -7.12
N ILE A 131 -4.03 3.60 -6.13
CA ILE A 131 -4.58 2.74 -5.10
C ILE A 131 -6.06 3.06 -4.93
N THR A 132 -6.90 2.07 -5.14
CA THR A 132 -8.33 2.21 -4.81
C THR A 132 -8.51 2.07 -3.30
N VAL A 133 -9.12 3.08 -2.70
CA VAL A 133 -9.42 3.16 -1.27
C VAL A 133 -10.92 3.28 -1.03
N GLU A 134 -11.35 2.99 0.20
CA GLU A 134 -12.73 3.20 0.64
C GLU A 134 -12.74 3.92 1.97
N ALA A 135 -13.18 5.18 1.94
CA ALA A 135 -13.34 5.98 3.15
C ALA A 135 -14.66 5.65 3.86
N ALA A 136 -14.58 5.31 5.13
CA ALA A 136 -15.75 4.98 5.95
C ALA A 136 -16.73 6.16 6.06
N GLU A 137 -16.19 7.38 6.15
CA GLU A 137 -16.95 8.62 6.21
C GLU A 137 -16.31 9.70 5.32
N ALA A 138 -17.13 10.64 4.85
CA ALA A 138 -16.64 11.82 4.14
C ALA A 138 -15.91 12.74 5.12
N GLY A 139 -14.74 13.25 4.75
CA GLY A 139 -14.00 14.16 5.64
C GLY A 139 -12.60 14.48 5.15
N THR A 140 -11.88 15.23 5.98
CA THR A 140 -10.44 15.47 5.80
C THR A 140 -9.68 14.45 6.63
N TYR A 141 -8.73 13.79 5.98
CA TYR A 141 -7.84 12.82 6.57
C TYR A 141 -6.41 13.34 6.52
N VAL A 142 -5.63 12.94 7.51
CA VAL A 142 -4.19 13.22 7.60
C VAL A 142 -3.46 11.90 7.50
N ALA A 143 -2.36 11.84 6.76
CA ALA A 143 -1.57 10.64 6.56
C ALA A 143 -0.16 10.75 7.15
N ASP A 144 0.27 9.70 7.82
CA ASP A 144 1.67 9.41 8.12
C ASP A 144 2.23 8.55 6.98
N VAL A 145 3.49 8.74 6.59
CA VAL A 145 4.15 7.99 5.50
C VAL A 145 5.34 7.21 6.03
N LEU A 146 5.34 5.89 5.85
CA LEU A 146 6.51 5.04 6.14
C LEU A 146 7.35 4.89 4.87
N TYR A 147 8.62 5.32 4.94
CA TYR A 147 9.47 5.46 3.77
C TYR A 147 10.95 5.32 4.06
N THR A 148 11.75 5.20 3.00
CA THR A 148 13.19 5.55 2.95
C THR A 148 13.45 6.45 1.76
N SER A 149 14.45 7.31 1.81
CA SER A 149 14.79 8.20 0.69
C SER A 149 16.24 8.64 0.72
N ARG A 150 16.92 8.58 -0.43
CA ARG A 150 18.31 9.02 -0.54
C ARG A 150 18.44 10.53 -0.42
N MET A 151 17.66 11.29 -1.15
CA MET A 151 17.83 12.75 -1.26
C MET A 151 16.64 13.53 -0.72
N GLY A 152 15.70 12.86 -0.06
CA GLY A 152 14.40 13.43 0.18
C GLY A 152 13.57 13.40 -1.11
N GLY A 153 12.50 14.18 -1.16
CA GLY A 153 11.71 14.29 -2.37
C GLY A 153 10.35 14.87 -2.14
N THR A 154 9.71 15.25 -3.22
CA THR A 154 8.37 15.82 -3.21
C THR A 154 7.39 14.84 -3.83
N ILE A 155 6.31 14.56 -3.10
CA ILE A 155 5.24 13.64 -3.50
C ILE A 155 3.96 14.44 -3.73
N GLY A 156 3.22 14.09 -4.78
CA GLY A 156 1.87 14.59 -5.05
C GLY A 156 0.83 13.52 -4.82
N ILE A 157 -0.33 13.89 -4.33
CA ILE A 157 -1.50 13.01 -4.20
C ILE A 157 -2.64 13.57 -5.03
N ASP A 158 -3.24 12.73 -5.87
CA ASP A 158 -4.50 13.06 -6.54
C ASP A 158 -5.61 12.16 -5.99
N VAL A 159 -6.83 12.67 -5.99
CA VAL A 159 -8.05 11.92 -5.69
C VAL A 159 -8.92 11.94 -6.94
N ASP A 160 -9.26 10.76 -7.44
CA ASP A 160 -10.09 10.59 -8.65
C ASP A 160 -9.59 11.42 -9.85
N GLY A 161 -8.26 11.47 -10.01
CA GLY A 161 -7.58 12.18 -11.08
C GLY A 161 -7.45 13.70 -10.88
N THR A 162 -7.87 14.22 -9.73
CA THR A 162 -7.75 15.64 -9.39
C THR A 162 -6.70 15.83 -8.28
N PRO A 163 -5.74 16.76 -8.42
CA PRO A 163 -4.78 17.05 -7.35
C PRO A 163 -5.48 17.38 -6.03
N ALA A 164 -5.11 16.68 -4.96
CA ALA A 164 -5.75 16.78 -3.65
C ALA A 164 -5.20 17.92 -2.78
N GLY A 165 -4.40 18.80 -3.34
CA GLY A 165 -3.77 19.92 -2.65
C GLY A 165 -2.32 20.11 -3.05
N SER A 166 -1.54 20.76 -2.16
CA SER A 166 -0.11 20.94 -2.38
C SER A 166 0.64 19.63 -2.26
N THR A 167 1.77 19.55 -2.94
CA THR A 167 2.73 18.46 -2.72
C THR A 167 3.31 18.52 -1.31
N PHE A 168 3.75 17.38 -0.80
CA PHE A 168 4.45 17.29 0.48
C PHE A 168 5.89 16.80 0.28
N THR A 169 6.77 17.16 1.21
CA THR A 169 8.19 16.83 1.15
C THR A 169 8.52 15.75 2.16
N LEU A 170 9.26 14.74 1.71
CA LEU A 170 9.92 13.74 2.54
C LEU A 170 11.39 14.14 2.74
N GLU A 171 11.87 13.98 3.95
CA GLU A 171 13.29 14.24 4.26
C GLU A 171 14.17 13.09 3.76
N SER A 172 15.45 13.40 3.52
CA SER A 172 16.44 12.35 3.28
C SER A 172 16.62 11.46 4.51
N THR A 173 16.73 10.16 4.28
CA THR A 173 17.11 9.19 5.29
C THR A 173 18.56 8.74 5.14
N PHE A 174 19.34 9.46 4.33
CA PHE A 174 20.77 9.20 4.13
C PHE A 174 21.56 9.42 5.40
N ASP A 175 22.41 8.45 5.76
CA ASP A 175 23.32 8.55 6.87
C ASP A 175 24.71 8.06 6.43
N PRO A 176 25.73 8.95 6.35
CA PRO A 176 27.08 8.57 5.94
C PRO A 176 27.80 7.68 6.95
N ALA A 177 27.30 7.58 8.19
CA ALA A 177 27.85 6.68 9.20
C ALA A 177 27.55 5.20 8.90
N GLU A 178 26.59 4.92 8.04
CA GLU A 178 26.34 3.57 7.56
C GLU A 178 27.48 3.12 6.63
N THR A 179 28.14 2.04 6.99
CA THR A 179 29.34 1.54 6.28
C THR A 179 29.03 0.82 4.98
N ILE A 180 27.80 0.35 4.81
CA ILE A 180 27.35 -0.34 3.61
C ILE A 180 26.75 0.69 2.65
N ALA A 181 27.45 0.98 1.56
CA ALA A 181 27.12 2.08 0.65
C ALA A 181 25.66 2.12 0.16
N TRP A 182 25.12 1.00 -0.32
CA TRP A 182 23.74 0.96 -0.79
C TRP A 182 22.73 1.14 0.35
N ARG A 183 23.09 0.79 1.59
CA ARG A 183 22.24 0.91 2.77
C ARG A 183 22.25 2.32 3.36
N GLN A 184 23.16 3.21 2.98
CA GLN A 184 23.29 4.57 3.54
C GLN A 184 22.00 5.39 3.45
N TRP A 185 21.08 5.10 2.57
CA TRP A 185 19.82 5.79 2.45
C TRP A 185 18.60 4.89 2.77
N HIS A 186 18.83 3.59 2.91
CA HIS A 186 17.78 2.61 3.16
C HIS A 186 17.46 2.50 4.66
N HIS A 187 17.26 3.66 5.30
CA HIS A 187 16.92 3.76 6.71
C HIS A 187 15.47 4.18 6.87
N TRP A 188 14.68 3.30 7.50
CA TRP A 188 13.24 3.49 7.63
C TRP A 188 12.91 4.66 8.56
N ASN A 189 12.02 5.53 8.07
CA ASN A 189 11.49 6.70 8.78
C ASN A 189 9.99 6.84 8.58
N VAL A 190 9.33 7.57 9.47
CA VAL A 190 7.92 7.96 9.33
C VAL A 190 7.82 9.48 9.26
N ALA A 191 7.38 10.00 8.12
CA ALA A 191 6.94 11.39 8.03
C ALA A 191 5.55 11.49 8.67
N ARG A 192 5.50 12.19 9.81
CA ARG A 192 4.26 12.38 10.56
C ARG A 192 3.46 13.54 9.99
N ASP A 193 2.12 13.35 9.87
CA ASP A 193 1.23 14.38 9.33
C ASP A 193 1.72 14.92 7.97
N ALA A 194 2.24 14.02 7.12
CA ALA A 194 2.92 14.38 5.89
C ALA A 194 2.04 15.18 4.93
N PHE A 195 0.75 14.82 4.85
CA PHE A 195 -0.22 15.53 4.01
C PHE A 195 -1.65 15.35 4.51
N GLU A 196 -2.52 16.24 4.03
CA GLU A 196 -3.96 16.16 4.23
C GLU A 196 -4.66 15.87 2.90
N VAL A 197 -5.75 15.10 2.96
CA VAL A 197 -6.60 14.83 1.81
C VAL A 197 -8.06 14.86 2.20
N ARG A 198 -8.90 15.43 1.34
CA ARG A 198 -10.35 15.37 1.49
C ARG A 198 -10.90 14.20 0.66
N LEU A 199 -11.59 13.29 1.32
CA LEU A 199 -12.22 12.14 0.68
C LEU A 199 -13.74 12.19 0.84
N PRO A 200 -14.49 11.82 -0.20
CA PRO A 200 -15.92 11.51 -0.05
C PRO A 200 -16.07 10.21 0.74
N LYS A 201 -17.25 9.94 1.26
CA LYS A 201 -17.61 8.61 1.75
C LYS A 201 -17.67 7.61 0.60
N GLY A 202 -17.09 6.43 0.78
CA GLY A 202 -17.07 5.37 -0.23
C GLY A 202 -15.76 5.28 -0.98
N VAL A 203 -15.81 4.81 -2.22
CA VAL A 203 -14.62 4.45 -3.00
C VAL A 203 -14.07 5.65 -3.77
N SER A 204 -12.76 5.82 -3.69
CA SER A 204 -11.96 6.77 -4.49
C SER A 204 -10.68 6.11 -4.95
N VAL A 205 -10.05 6.67 -5.97
CA VAL A 205 -8.73 6.26 -6.46
C VAL A 205 -7.70 7.33 -6.08
N LEU A 206 -6.76 6.96 -5.24
CA LEU A 206 -5.59 7.79 -4.94
C LEU A 206 -4.53 7.56 -6.01
N THR A 207 -3.93 8.64 -6.54
CA THR A 207 -2.69 8.55 -7.33
C THR A 207 -1.55 9.13 -6.50
N VAL A 208 -0.53 8.33 -6.26
CA VAL A 208 0.72 8.76 -5.62
C VAL A 208 1.72 9.07 -6.73
N ARG A 209 2.17 10.33 -6.80
CA ARG A 209 3.10 10.80 -7.85
C ARG A 209 4.43 11.21 -7.24
N ILE A 210 5.51 10.74 -7.82
CA ILE A 210 6.87 11.16 -7.47
C ILE A 210 7.18 12.42 -8.30
N VAL A 211 7.35 13.56 -7.62
CA VAL A 211 7.52 14.86 -8.30
C VAL A 211 8.96 15.26 -8.42
N THR A 212 9.74 15.17 -7.33
CA THR A 212 11.17 15.50 -7.36
C THR A 212 11.98 14.45 -6.62
N ASN A 213 13.26 14.35 -7.01
CA ASN A 213 14.26 13.43 -6.47
C ASN A 213 13.82 11.96 -6.57
N GLY A 214 14.78 11.08 -6.65
CA GLY A 214 14.58 9.63 -6.80
C GLY A 214 15.16 8.83 -5.65
N GLU A 215 15.23 7.52 -5.86
CA GLU A 215 15.72 6.54 -4.89
C GLU A 215 14.91 6.63 -3.58
N LEU A 216 13.60 6.49 -3.75
CA LEU A 216 12.60 6.60 -2.70
C LEU A 216 11.79 5.30 -2.60
N ASN A 217 11.67 4.76 -1.40
CA ASN A 217 10.82 3.61 -1.12
C ASN A 217 9.60 4.05 -0.30
N LEU A 218 8.42 3.62 -0.70
CA LEU A 218 7.15 3.91 -0.02
C LEU A 218 6.48 2.60 0.41
N ALA A 219 6.28 2.44 1.72
CA ALA A 219 5.64 1.23 2.26
C ALA A 219 4.16 1.46 2.58
N THR A 220 3.83 2.45 3.38
CA THR A 220 2.45 2.73 3.79
C THR A 220 2.14 4.21 3.87
N LEU A 221 0.86 4.53 3.61
CA LEU A 221 0.21 5.79 3.93
C LEU A 221 -0.83 5.47 5.03
N ASP A 222 -0.59 5.91 6.26
CA ASP A 222 -1.48 5.60 7.39
C ASP A 222 -2.43 6.77 7.66
N PHE A 223 -3.70 6.60 7.28
CA PHE A 223 -4.71 7.64 7.30
C PHE A 223 -5.50 7.65 8.62
N ARG A 224 -5.71 8.84 9.16
CA ARG A 224 -6.64 9.09 10.25
C ARG A 224 -7.51 10.32 9.97
N PRO A 225 -8.72 10.43 10.53
CA PRO A 225 -9.51 11.65 10.45
C PRO A 225 -8.72 12.84 11.04
N LYS A 226 -8.77 13.99 10.39
CA LYS A 226 -8.13 15.21 10.90
C LYS A 226 -8.65 15.54 12.30
N GLY A 227 -7.74 15.82 13.23
CA GLY A 227 -8.07 16.11 14.63
C GLY A 227 -8.23 14.87 15.51
N SER A 228 -8.24 13.66 14.94
CA SER A 228 -8.23 12.43 15.74
C SER A 228 -6.83 12.13 16.29
N PRO A 229 -6.73 11.56 17.50
CA PRO A 229 -5.44 11.11 18.02
C PRO A 229 -4.84 10.06 17.09
N ARG A 230 -3.51 10.05 17.01
CA ARG A 230 -2.80 8.97 16.32
C ARG A 230 -3.08 7.66 17.08
N ALA A 231 -3.57 6.64 16.39
CA ALA A 231 -3.55 5.30 16.96
C ALA A 231 -2.11 4.98 17.37
N GLY A 232 -1.91 4.25 18.47
CA GLY A 232 -0.57 3.89 18.94
C GLY A 232 0.27 3.31 17.81
N PRO A 233 1.52 2.82 17.96
CA PRO A 233 2.40 2.42 16.85
C PRO A 233 1.74 1.38 15.96
N GLY A 234 0.82 1.84 15.13
CA GLY A 234 -0.20 1.08 14.43
C GLY A 234 0.18 0.79 13.00
N ILE A 235 1.35 0.21 12.77
CA ILE A 235 1.51 -0.60 11.57
C ILE A 235 1.02 -1.98 11.96
N THR A 236 -0.30 -2.16 11.93
CA THR A 236 -0.89 -3.49 12.00
C THR A 236 -0.58 -4.19 10.70
N VAL A 237 0.48 -4.97 10.71
CA VAL A 237 0.89 -5.78 9.57
C VAL A 237 -0.27 -6.70 9.19
N VAL A 238 -0.77 -6.58 7.96
CA VAL A 238 -1.45 -7.68 7.31
C VAL A 238 -0.51 -8.88 7.44
N LYS A 239 -1.01 -10.02 7.90
CA LYS A 239 -0.22 -11.22 8.21
C LYS A 239 0.66 -11.57 7.00
N THR A 240 1.89 -11.06 6.99
CA THR A 240 2.87 -11.34 5.96
C THR A 240 3.33 -12.78 6.15
N LEU A 241 3.20 -13.57 5.11
CA LEU A 241 3.76 -14.92 5.10
C LEU A 241 5.28 -14.78 5.20
N ALA A 242 5.87 -15.37 6.24
CA ALA A 242 7.31 -15.50 6.30
C ALA A 242 7.82 -16.24 5.05
N PRO A 243 8.99 -15.88 4.50
CA PRO A 243 9.59 -16.65 3.41
C PRO A 243 9.67 -18.11 3.83
N LYS A 244 9.32 -19.02 2.93
CA LYS A 244 9.49 -20.46 3.17
C LYS A 244 10.99 -20.71 3.43
N PRO A 245 11.38 -21.39 4.53
CA PRO A 245 12.79 -21.70 4.76
C PRO A 245 13.34 -22.48 3.57
N ALA A 246 14.57 -22.14 3.15
CA ALA A 246 15.23 -22.67 1.95
C ALA A 246 15.47 -24.20 1.94
N ASN A 247 15.02 -24.93 2.94
CA ASN A 247 15.32 -26.36 3.15
C ASN A 247 14.24 -27.36 2.71
N ASP A 248 13.15 -26.92 2.07
CA ASP A 248 12.12 -27.83 1.54
C ASP A 248 12.24 -28.01 0.01
N GLN A 249 13.43 -28.31 -0.48
CA GLN A 249 13.58 -28.90 -1.81
C GLN A 249 13.35 -30.40 -1.68
N PRO A 250 12.43 -31.00 -2.44
CA PRO A 250 12.31 -32.46 -2.49
C PRO A 250 13.61 -33.03 -3.09
N LYS A 251 14.17 -34.03 -2.40
CA LYS A 251 15.33 -34.82 -2.88
C LYS A 251 14.93 -35.63 -4.09
#